data_73c67c49e7a571362fc1191413293605
#
_entry.id   73c67c49e7a571362fc1191413293605
#
_cell.length_a   1.000
_cell.length_b   1.000
_cell.length_c   1.000
_cell.angle_alpha   90.00
_cell.angle_beta   90.00
_cell.angle_gamma   90.00
#
_symmetry.space_group_name_H-M   'P 1'
#
loop_
_entity.id
_entity.type
_entity.pdbx_description
1 polymer ?
#
loop_
_entity_poly.entity_id
_entity_poly.type
_entity_poly.pdbx_seq_one_letter_code
_entity_poly.pdbx_strand_id
1 'polypeptide(L)'
;PGSALRCARHTSMITIYGVYRSRATRPLWVLHELGLEFTHVPVIQAYRLSDPRAEGAPLNTMSPAFLAISSLAQIPVMVEDDLVLTESMAIATYIARRHGGLLGPQGEVEAAQTMQWALFAATAIEGPALEIMRAPASEEGEEVVRRAAEQLRRPLAWLEQHLAGRAFMVGERFTVADVNAAECLRYAQGHATLLAEFPAVKRWLEGCQARPAFQAMWARRLAEPA
;
A
#
# COMPACT_ATOMS: atom_id res chain seq x y z
N PRO A 1 -21.10 -8.06 45.76
CA PRO A 1 -19.76 -7.91 45.28
C PRO A 1 -19.67 -8.46 43.86
N GLY A 2 -19.81 -7.58 42.87
CA GLY A 2 -19.78 -7.92 41.47
C GLY A 2 -18.34 -8.01 40.96
N SER A 3 -17.90 -9.19 40.62
CA SER A 3 -16.66 -9.46 39.89
C SER A 3 -16.81 -8.94 38.47
N ALA A 4 -16.25 -7.76 38.22
CA ALA A 4 -16.04 -7.29 36.83
C ALA A 4 -14.97 -8.19 36.18
N LEU A 5 -15.41 -9.16 35.43
CA LEU A 5 -14.57 -9.90 34.50
C LEU A 5 -13.97 -8.88 33.53
N ARG A 6 -12.74 -8.45 33.78
CA ARG A 6 -11.90 -7.81 32.75
C ARG A 6 -11.73 -8.84 31.66
N CYS A 7 -12.49 -8.67 30.58
CA CYS A 7 -12.24 -9.37 29.33
C CYS A 7 -10.82 -8.96 28.90
N ALA A 8 -9.85 -9.83 29.13
CA ALA A 8 -8.52 -9.68 28.56
C ALA A 8 -8.73 -9.60 27.03
N ARG A 9 -8.51 -8.43 26.44
CA ARG A 9 -8.44 -8.32 24.99
C ARG A 9 -7.29 -9.21 24.57
N HIS A 10 -7.61 -10.36 24.04
CA HIS A 10 -6.65 -11.14 23.26
C HIS A 10 -6.24 -10.20 22.12
N THR A 11 -5.08 -9.61 22.22
CA THR A 11 -4.48 -8.87 21.09
C THR A 11 -3.98 -9.95 20.14
N SER A 12 -4.84 -10.29 19.17
CA SER A 12 -4.45 -11.19 18.09
C SER A 12 -3.25 -10.60 17.36
N MET A 13 -2.22 -11.42 17.15
CA MET A 13 -0.98 -10.95 16.49
C MET A 13 -1.19 -10.93 15.00
N ILE A 14 -1.11 -9.75 14.40
CA ILE A 14 -1.14 -9.59 12.95
C ILE A 14 0.15 -10.16 12.36
N THR A 15 0.04 -11.04 11.38
CA THR A 15 1.18 -11.53 10.59
C THR A 15 1.04 -11.03 9.15
N ILE A 16 2.08 -10.36 8.64
CA ILE A 16 2.16 -9.92 7.24
C ILE A 16 3.18 -10.78 6.50
N TYR A 17 2.72 -11.48 5.48
CA TYR A 17 3.54 -12.22 4.53
C TYR A 17 3.82 -11.36 3.30
N GLY A 18 5.09 -11.13 3.02
CA GLY A 18 5.54 -10.31 1.89
C GLY A 18 6.82 -9.56 2.18
N VAL A 19 7.41 -8.95 1.18
CA VAL A 19 8.62 -8.12 1.29
C VAL A 19 8.25 -6.63 1.16
N TYR A 20 9.06 -5.74 1.74
CA TYR A 20 8.88 -4.29 1.60
C TYR A 20 9.02 -3.83 0.14
N ARG A 21 9.78 -4.53 -0.70
CA ARG A 21 9.87 -4.27 -2.15
C ARG A 21 8.67 -4.83 -2.93
N SER A 22 7.47 -4.67 -2.36
CA SER A 22 6.21 -5.08 -2.97
C SER A 22 5.06 -4.14 -2.56
N ARG A 23 3.83 -4.49 -2.93
CA ARG A 23 2.62 -3.81 -2.44
C ARG A 23 2.36 -4.02 -0.93
N ALA A 24 3.16 -4.85 -0.24
CA ALA A 24 3.11 -4.98 1.21
C ALA A 24 3.45 -3.65 1.93
N THR A 25 4.09 -2.69 1.25
CA THR A 25 4.30 -1.35 1.80
C THR A 25 3.03 -0.69 2.31
N ARG A 26 1.86 -0.93 1.70
CA ARG A 26 0.58 -0.36 2.12
C ARG A 26 0.19 -0.78 3.54
N PRO A 27 -0.04 -2.08 3.82
CA PRO A 27 -0.36 -2.51 5.18
C PRO A 27 0.80 -2.28 6.17
N LEU A 28 2.04 -2.42 5.73
CA LEU A 28 3.21 -2.15 6.59
C LEU A 28 3.28 -0.68 7.00
N TRP A 29 2.99 0.26 6.09
CA TRP A 29 2.90 1.67 6.44
C TRP A 29 1.80 1.93 7.46
N VAL A 30 0.60 1.35 7.29
CA VAL A 30 -0.51 1.46 8.26
C VAL A 30 -0.08 0.94 9.63
N LEU A 31 0.61 -0.21 9.71
CA LEU A 31 1.10 -0.76 10.97
C LEU A 31 2.12 0.17 11.65
N HIS A 32 3.02 0.78 10.86
CA HIS A 32 3.96 1.79 11.37
C HIS A 32 3.26 3.07 11.84
N GLU A 33 2.22 3.55 11.15
CA GLU A 33 1.42 4.71 11.59
C GLU A 33 0.73 4.47 12.93
N LEU A 34 0.31 3.24 13.18
CA LEU A 34 -0.39 2.87 14.40
C LEU A 34 0.55 2.47 15.54
N GLY A 35 1.84 2.30 15.26
CA GLY A 35 2.79 1.76 16.23
C GLY A 35 2.41 0.36 16.72
N LEU A 36 1.73 -0.43 15.89
CA LEU A 36 1.31 -1.78 16.25
C LEU A 36 2.47 -2.77 16.12
N GLU A 37 2.57 -3.68 17.07
CA GLU A 37 3.43 -4.85 16.96
C GLU A 37 2.80 -5.86 15.98
N PHE A 38 3.63 -6.44 15.13
CA PHE A 38 3.21 -7.45 14.15
C PHE A 38 4.35 -8.40 13.83
N THR A 39 4.02 -9.59 13.36
CA THR A 39 4.99 -10.53 12.78
C THR A 39 5.15 -10.24 11.30
N HIS A 40 6.39 -10.04 10.85
CA HIS A 40 6.71 -9.91 9.43
C HIS A 40 7.40 -11.17 8.95
N VAL A 41 6.79 -11.82 7.95
CA VAL A 41 7.35 -13.01 7.29
C VAL A 41 7.71 -12.64 5.86
N PRO A 42 9.01 -12.46 5.54
CA PRO A 42 9.44 -12.15 4.19
C PRO A 42 9.08 -13.28 3.22
N VAL A 43 8.29 -12.96 2.20
CA VAL A 43 7.95 -13.85 1.09
C VAL A 43 8.34 -13.13 -0.20
N ILE A 44 9.30 -13.69 -0.94
CA ILE A 44 9.84 -13.08 -2.16
C ILE A 44 8.94 -13.46 -3.35
N GLN A 45 8.75 -12.56 -4.29
CA GLN A 45 8.11 -12.90 -5.56
C GLN A 45 8.99 -13.89 -6.32
N ALA A 46 8.45 -15.05 -6.69
CA ALA A 46 9.20 -16.14 -7.32
C ALA A 46 9.95 -15.71 -8.58
N TYR A 47 9.40 -14.77 -9.37
CA TYR A 47 10.05 -14.26 -10.58
C TYR A 47 11.33 -13.46 -10.33
N ARG A 48 11.65 -13.13 -9.08
CA ARG A 48 12.88 -12.44 -8.69
C ARG A 48 14.03 -13.42 -8.34
N LEU A 49 13.72 -14.70 -8.28
CA LEU A 49 14.67 -15.76 -7.96
C LEU A 49 15.07 -16.49 -9.24
N SER A 50 16.34 -16.84 -9.37
CA SER A 50 16.83 -17.62 -10.49
C SER A 50 16.22 -19.03 -10.52
N ASP A 51 16.07 -19.66 -9.36
CA ASP A 51 15.33 -20.90 -9.19
C ASP A 51 14.52 -20.87 -7.87
N PRO A 52 13.22 -20.55 -7.93
CA PRO A 52 12.37 -20.48 -6.75
C PRO A 52 12.02 -21.84 -6.14
N ARG A 53 12.37 -22.95 -6.82
CA ARG A 53 12.11 -24.31 -6.36
C ARG A 53 13.37 -25.03 -5.91
N ALA A 54 14.55 -24.40 -6.00
CA ALA A 54 15.80 -24.99 -5.55
C ALA A 54 15.73 -25.39 -4.07
N GLU A 55 16.45 -26.43 -3.71
CA GLU A 55 16.67 -26.77 -2.30
C GLU A 55 17.37 -25.60 -1.59
N GLY A 56 16.77 -25.14 -0.47
CA GLY A 56 17.27 -23.96 0.26
C GLY A 56 16.88 -22.61 -0.33
N ALA A 57 16.02 -22.56 -1.37
CA ALA A 57 15.47 -21.30 -1.85
C ALA A 57 14.74 -20.56 -0.71
N PRO A 58 14.85 -19.23 -0.63
CA PRO A 58 14.11 -18.47 0.36
C PRO A 58 12.61 -18.62 0.16
N LEU A 59 11.82 -18.41 1.24
CA LEU A 59 10.37 -18.45 1.16
C LEU A 59 9.88 -17.47 0.09
N ASN A 60 9.11 -18.00 -0.84
CA ASN A 60 8.67 -17.25 -2.02
C ASN A 60 7.23 -17.61 -2.42
N THR A 61 6.67 -16.91 -3.38
CA THR A 61 5.27 -17.07 -3.80
C THR A 61 4.96 -18.42 -4.44
N MET A 62 5.97 -19.27 -4.72
CA MET A 62 5.79 -20.65 -5.20
C MET A 62 6.11 -21.70 -4.11
N SER A 63 6.54 -21.29 -2.93
CA SER A 63 6.85 -22.25 -1.85
C SER A 63 5.57 -22.94 -1.36
N PRO A 64 5.56 -24.28 -1.20
CA PRO A 64 4.37 -25.00 -0.72
C PRO A 64 3.84 -24.49 0.61
N ALA A 65 4.73 -24.08 1.52
CA ALA A 65 4.34 -23.50 2.81
C ALA A 65 3.55 -22.17 2.64
N PHE A 66 3.90 -21.32 1.67
CA PHE A 66 3.16 -20.10 1.39
C PHE A 66 1.85 -20.39 0.63
N LEU A 67 1.87 -21.31 -0.32
CA LEU A 67 0.68 -21.71 -1.08
C LEU A 67 -0.41 -22.35 -0.19
N ALA A 68 -0.02 -22.98 0.90
CA ALA A 68 -0.96 -23.48 1.91
C ALA A 68 -1.70 -22.34 2.66
N ILE A 69 -1.11 -21.14 2.72
CA ILE A 69 -1.73 -19.94 3.32
C ILE A 69 -2.57 -19.21 2.27
N SER A 70 -2.04 -19.07 1.05
CA SER A 70 -2.69 -18.34 -0.02
C SER A 70 -2.40 -18.97 -1.39
N SER A 71 -3.38 -19.69 -1.92
CA SER A 71 -3.29 -20.33 -3.24
C SER A 71 -3.21 -19.35 -4.41
N LEU A 72 -3.50 -18.04 -4.18
CA LEU A 72 -3.35 -16.99 -5.17
C LEU A 72 -1.88 -16.74 -5.54
N ALA A 73 -0.92 -17.20 -4.72
CA ALA A 73 0.52 -17.04 -4.95
C ALA A 73 0.96 -15.58 -5.10
N GLN A 74 0.29 -14.65 -4.44
CA GLN A 74 0.57 -13.22 -4.46
C GLN A 74 0.80 -12.66 -3.06
N ILE A 75 1.57 -11.61 -2.96
CA ILE A 75 1.84 -10.86 -1.74
C ILE A 75 1.37 -9.40 -1.86
N PRO A 76 0.97 -8.77 -0.73
CA PRO A 76 0.96 -9.30 0.63
C PRO A 76 -0.23 -10.21 0.92
N VAL A 77 -0.05 -11.02 1.97
CA VAL A 77 -1.14 -11.71 2.67
C VAL A 77 -1.07 -11.33 4.15
N MET A 78 -2.20 -11.11 4.78
CA MET A 78 -2.33 -10.91 6.22
C MET A 78 -3.03 -12.10 6.84
N VAL A 79 -2.54 -12.51 8.00
CA VAL A 79 -3.24 -13.47 8.89
C VAL A 79 -3.43 -12.81 10.25
N GLU A 80 -4.66 -12.83 10.74
CA GLU A 80 -5.02 -12.42 12.10
C GLU A 80 -6.07 -13.40 12.62
N ASP A 81 -5.74 -14.18 13.63
CA ASP A 81 -6.54 -15.34 14.09
C ASP A 81 -6.89 -16.27 12.92
N ASP A 82 -8.18 -16.53 12.67
CA ASP A 82 -8.66 -17.35 11.55
C ASP A 82 -8.85 -16.57 10.25
N LEU A 83 -8.65 -15.25 10.27
CA LEU A 83 -8.79 -14.41 9.08
C LEU A 83 -7.53 -14.48 8.23
N VAL A 84 -7.65 -14.94 7.00
CA VAL A 84 -6.65 -14.78 5.94
C VAL A 84 -7.16 -13.75 4.95
N LEU A 85 -6.45 -12.65 4.78
CA LEU A 85 -6.86 -11.56 3.90
C LEU A 85 -5.77 -11.28 2.85
N THR A 86 -6.19 -11.19 1.61
CA THR A 86 -5.37 -10.77 0.45
C THR A 86 -5.74 -9.36 0.02
N GLU A 87 -5.14 -8.84 -1.03
CA GLU A 87 -5.28 -7.49 -1.54
C GLU A 87 -4.76 -6.41 -0.57
N SER A 88 -3.63 -5.81 -0.94
CA SER A 88 -2.89 -4.88 -0.07
C SER A 88 -3.72 -3.69 0.44
N MET A 89 -4.64 -3.15 -0.39
CA MET A 89 -5.53 -2.06 0.03
C MET A 89 -6.64 -2.55 0.98
N ALA A 90 -7.14 -3.76 0.76
CA ALA A 90 -8.12 -4.37 1.66
C ALA A 90 -7.48 -4.63 3.03
N ILE A 91 -6.27 -5.18 3.06
CA ILE A 91 -5.50 -5.41 4.28
C ILE A 91 -5.26 -4.08 5.02
N ALA A 92 -4.74 -3.07 4.33
CA ALA A 92 -4.49 -1.74 4.90
C ALA A 92 -5.77 -1.13 5.50
N THR A 93 -6.88 -1.20 4.76
CA THR A 93 -8.18 -0.69 5.21
C THR A 93 -8.73 -1.47 6.39
N TYR A 94 -8.59 -2.80 6.39
CA TYR A 94 -9.00 -3.65 7.52
C TYR A 94 -8.25 -3.28 8.79
N ILE A 95 -6.90 -3.22 8.73
CA ILE A 95 -6.07 -2.85 9.89
C ILE A 95 -6.46 -1.47 10.42
N ALA A 96 -6.63 -0.48 9.54
CA ALA A 96 -7.03 0.87 9.93
C ALA A 96 -8.41 0.91 10.58
N ARG A 97 -9.38 0.15 10.09
CA ARG A 97 -10.74 0.09 10.67
C ARG A 97 -10.77 -0.61 12.02
N ARG A 98 -10.03 -1.71 12.15
CA ARG A 98 -10.08 -2.55 13.36
C ARG A 98 -9.22 -2.00 14.48
N HIS A 99 -8.06 -1.46 14.17
CA HIS A 99 -7.04 -1.07 15.13
C HIS A 99 -6.69 0.42 15.10
N GLY A 100 -7.09 1.13 14.05
CA GLY A 100 -6.51 2.41 13.66
C GLY A 100 -7.15 3.67 14.24
N GLY A 101 -8.22 3.57 15.04
CA GLY A 101 -8.86 4.77 15.55
C GLY A 101 -9.12 5.80 14.44
N LEU A 102 -8.48 6.97 14.55
CA LEU A 102 -8.65 8.05 13.57
C LEU A 102 -7.98 7.78 12.19
N LEU A 103 -7.11 6.81 12.06
CA LEU A 103 -6.56 6.41 10.75
C LEU A 103 -7.60 5.69 9.89
N GLY A 104 -8.53 4.98 10.54
CA GLY A 104 -9.68 4.38 9.89
C GLY A 104 -10.81 5.38 9.63
N PRO A 105 -11.75 5.03 8.72
CA PRO A 105 -12.92 5.84 8.45
C PRO A 105 -13.84 5.93 9.68
N GLN A 106 -14.41 7.11 9.91
CA GLN A 106 -15.36 7.38 10.96
C GLN A 106 -16.78 7.42 10.38
N GLY A 107 -17.53 6.34 10.60
CA GLY A 107 -18.89 6.19 10.09
C GLY A 107 -18.99 5.80 8.61
N GLU A 108 -20.21 5.67 8.12
CA GLU A 108 -20.51 5.10 6.80
C GLU A 108 -20.07 6.00 5.64
N VAL A 109 -20.16 7.32 5.80
CA VAL A 109 -19.80 8.27 4.73
C VAL A 109 -18.29 8.19 4.46
N GLU A 110 -17.46 8.29 5.48
CA GLU A 110 -16.00 8.16 5.30
C GLU A 110 -15.61 6.75 4.83
N ALA A 111 -16.33 5.71 5.26
CA ALA A 111 -16.09 4.35 4.78
C ALA A 111 -16.35 4.24 3.28
N ALA A 112 -17.45 4.82 2.79
CA ALA A 112 -17.75 4.87 1.36
C ALA A 112 -16.71 5.68 0.57
N GLN A 113 -16.30 6.84 1.08
CA GLN A 113 -15.25 7.66 0.47
C GLN A 113 -13.88 6.95 0.45
N THR A 114 -13.52 6.27 1.54
CA THR A 114 -12.28 5.47 1.60
C THR A 114 -12.28 4.38 0.53
N MET A 115 -13.40 3.68 0.35
CA MET A 115 -13.56 2.68 -0.70
C MET A 115 -13.48 3.31 -2.10
N GLN A 116 -14.17 4.44 -2.32
CA GLN A 116 -14.12 5.19 -3.58
C GLN A 116 -12.67 5.50 -3.98
N TRP A 117 -11.89 6.07 -3.05
CA TRP A 117 -10.51 6.47 -3.33
C TRP A 117 -9.58 5.27 -3.50
N ALA A 118 -9.78 4.18 -2.77
CA ALA A 118 -9.03 2.95 -2.96
C ALA A 118 -9.29 2.34 -4.35
N LEU A 119 -10.55 2.23 -4.76
CA LEU A 119 -10.91 1.74 -6.09
C LEU A 119 -10.41 2.67 -7.21
N PHE A 120 -10.56 3.98 -7.06
CA PHE A 120 -10.03 4.95 -8.01
C PHE A 120 -8.51 4.82 -8.16
N ALA A 121 -7.78 4.75 -7.07
CA ALA A 121 -6.32 4.59 -7.09
C ALA A 121 -5.91 3.27 -7.78
N ALA A 122 -6.61 2.17 -7.49
CA ALA A 122 -6.34 0.86 -8.08
C ALA A 122 -6.62 0.81 -9.58
N THR A 123 -7.72 1.44 -10.02
CA THR A 123 -8.21 1.27 -11.41
C THR A 123 -7.76 2.37 -12.37
N ALA A 124 -7.55 3.59 -11.88
CA ALA A 124 -7.21 4.73 -12.72
C ALA A 124 -5.76 5.21 -12.59
N ILE A 125 -5.09 4.94 -11.46
CA ILE A 125 -3.74 5.45 -11.18
C ILE A 125 -2.69 4.34 -11.26
N GLU A 126 -2.89 3.22 -10.57
CA GLU A 126 -1.82 2.24 -10.33
C GLU A 126 -1.28 1.62 -11.62
N GLY A 127 -2.14 1.26 -12.56
CA GLY A 127 -1.72 0.62 -13.81
C GLY A 127 -0.73 1.49 -14.60
N PRO A 128 -1.14 2.67 -15.07
CA PRO A 128 -0.25 3.57 -15.79
C PRO A 128 0.98 4.02 -14.97
N ALA A 129 0.83 4.24 -13.66
CA ALA A 129 1.95 4.59 -12.81
C ALA A 129 3.01 3.47 -12.73
N LEU A 130 2.58 2.20 -12.72
CA LEU A 130 3.48 1.05 -12.78
C LEU A 130 4.16 0.92 -14.14
N GLU A 131 3.50 1.26 -15.26
CA GLU A 131 4.13 1.31 -16.58
C GLU A 131 5.29 2.30 -16.56
N ILE A 132 5.10 3.51 -16.01
CA ILE A 132 6.17 4.51 -15.85
C ILE A 132 7.34 3.94 -15.05
N MET A 133 7.05 3.34 -13.88
CA MET A 133 8.10 2.82 -13.00
C MET A 133 8.91 1.68 -13.64
N ARG A 134 8.29 0.87 -14.50
CA ARG A 134 8.89 -0.35 -15.07
C ARG A 134 9.46 -0.13 -16.46
N ALA A 135 9.23 1.02 -17.07
CA ALA A 135 9.70 1.31 -18.42
C ALA A 135 11.22 1.14 -18.50
N PRO A 136 11.73 0.43 -19.51
CA PRO A 136 13.17 0.30 -19.73
C PRO A 136 13.79 1.63 -20.13
N ALA A 137 15.08 1.81 -19.90
CA ALA A 137 15.85 2.96 -20.37
C ALA A 137 16.17 2.81 -21.88
N SER A 138 15.17 2.99 -22.74
CA SER A 138 15.24 2.87 -24.20
C SER A 138 14.19 3.76 -24.85
N GLU A 139 14.30 3.99 -26.17
CA GLU A 139 13.27 4.74 -26.94
C GLU A 139 11.87 4.11 -26.79
N GLU A 140 11.78 2.79 -26.79
CA GLU A 140 10.52 2.08 -26.52
C GLU A 140 9.99 2.38 -25.13
N GLY A 141 10.87 2.44 -24.11
CA GLY A 141 10.50 2.81 -22.75
C GLY A 141 10.03 4.24 -22.65
N GLU A 142 10.63 5.17 -23.36
CA GLU A 142 10.19 6.57 -23.40
C GLU A 142 8.77 6.69 -23.99
N GLU A 143 8.44 5.93 -25.02
CA GLU A 143 7.10 5.88 -25.59
C GLU A 143 6.07 5.29 -24.60
N VAL A 144 6.45 4.23 -23.86
CA VAL A 144 5.62 3.68 -22.79
C VAL A 144 5.34 4.74 -21.71
N VAL A 145 6.37 5.46 -21.28
CA VAL A 145 6.25 6.54 -20.29
C VAL A 145 5.33 7.65 -20.79
N ARG A 146 5.50 8.10 -22.03
CA ARG A 146 4.69 9.16 -22.64
C ARG A 146 3.21 8.77 -22.67
N ARG A 147 2.91 7.56 -23.14
CA ARG A 147 1.54 7.04 -23.21
C ARG A 147 0.92 6.90 -21.81
N ALA A 148 1.66 6.34 -20.86
CA ALA A 148 1.18 6.16 -19.48
C ALA A 148 0.97 7.50 -18.79
N ALA A 149 1.86 8.48 -19.00
CA ALA A 149 1.68 9.84 -18.50
C ALA A 149 0.41 10.50 -19.05
N GLU A 150 0.13 10.32 -20.35
CA GLU A 150 -1.10 10.84 -20.96
C GLU A 150 -2.36 10.21 -20.33
N GLN A 151 -2.34 8.90 -20.08
CA GLN A 151 -3.45 8.22 -19.39
C GLN A 151 -3.68 8.76 -17.96
N LEU A 152 -2.61 9.20 -17.27
CA LEU A 152 -2.70 9.75 -15.93
C LEU A 152 -3.23 11.18 -15.87
N ARG A 153 -3.17 11.99 -16.94
CA ARG A 153 -3.54 13.41 -16.89
C ARG A 153 -4.98 13.62 -16.43
N ARG A 154 -5.94 12.87 -16.96
CA ARG A 154 -7.35 13.00 -16.57
C ARG A 154 -7.60 12.59 -15.11
N PRO A 155 -7.15 11.44 -14.60
CA PRO A 155 -7.28 11.10 -13.20
C PRO A 155 -6.52 12.05 -12.26
N LEU A 156 -5.33 12.53 -12.65
CA LEU A 156 -4.59 13.50 -11.85
C LEU A 156 -5.27 14.86 -11.83
N ALA A 157 -5.88 15.32 -12.92
CA ALA A 157 -6.65 16.56 -12.94
C ALA A 157 -7.86 16.51 -11.99
N TRP A 158 -8.53 15.36 -11.91
CA TRP A 158 -9.62 15.17 -10.95
C TRP A 158 -9.11 15.16 -9.49
N LEU A 159 -7.99 14.49 -9.25
CA LEU A 159 -7.33 14.47 -7.94
C LEU A 159 -6.84 15.86 -7.53
N GLU A 160 -6.29 16.63 -8.47
CA GLU A 160 -5.86 18.02 -8.28
C GLU A 160 -7.02 18.92 -7.80
N GLN A 161 -8.17 18.82 -8.46
CA GLN A 161 -9.37 19.54 -8.04
C GLN A 161 -9.83 19.14 -6.65
N HIS A 162 -9.79 17.84 -6.34
CA HIS A 162 -10.15 17.35 -5.02
C HIS A 162 -9.22 17.90 -3.92
N LEU A 163 -7.92 17.96 -4.19
CA LEU A 163 -6.88 18.38 -3.24
C LEU A 163 -6.60 19.89 -3.25
N ALA A 164 -7.23 20.68 -4.12
CA ALA A 164 -6.98 22.12 -4.25
C ALA A 164 -7.20 22.90 -2.95
N GLY A 165 -8.16 22.48 -2.13
CA GLY A 165 -8.44 23.10 -0.82
C GLY A 165 -8.37 22.12 0.34
N ARG A 166 -7.78 20.94 0.13
CA ARG A 166 -7.72 19.86 1.13
C ARG A 166 -6.30 19.40 1.38
N ALA A 167 -6.04 19.02 2.62
CA ALA A 167 -4.78 18.42 3.00
C ALA A 167 -4.79 16.88 2.88
N PHE A 168 -5.99 16.25 2.84
CA PHE A 168 -6.18 14.81 2.90
C PHE A 168 -7.28 14.33 1.96
N MET A 169 -7.26 13.04 1.64
CA MET A 169 -8.20 12.40 0.73
C MET A 169 -9.63 12.33 1.30
N VAL A 170 -9.76 12.09 2.61
CA VAL A 170 -11.04 11.94 3.30
C VAL A 170 -11.01 12.70 4.62
N GLY A 171 -12.02 13.52 4.86
CA GLY A 171 -12.10 14.33 6.07
C GLY A 171 -10.99 15.38 6.18
N GLU A 172 -10.63 15.74 7.41
CA GLU A 172 -9.64 16.77 7.71
C GLU A 172 -8.38 16.20 8.40
N ARG A 173 -8.14 14.90 8.25
CA ARG A 173 -7.01 14.19 8.87
C ARG A 173 -6.44 13.15 7.91
N PHE A 174 -5.20 12.76 8.18
CA PHE A 174 -4.56 11.65 7.48
C PHE A 174 -5.27 10.33 7.78
N THR A 175 -5.63 9.57 6.73
CA THR A 175 -6.38 8.33 6.82
C THR A 175 -5.77 7.25 5.93
N VAL A 176 -6.28 6.03 6.03
CA VAL A 176 -5.89 4.93 5.14
C VAL A 176 -6.20 5.19 3.66
N ALA A 177 -7.13 6.12 3.37
CA ALA A 177 -7.37 6.56 1.99
C ALA A 177 -6.13 7.25 1.40
N ASP A 178 -5.45 8.07 2.22
CA ASP A 178 -4.18 8.72 1.84
C ASP A 178 -3.08 7.67 1.61
N VAL A 179 -2.95 6.69 2.51
CA VAL A 179 -1.96 5.59 2.36
C VAL A 179 -2.16 4.85 1.04
N ASN A 180 -3.39 4.41 0.76
CA ASN A 180 -3.70 3.62 -0.42
C ASN A 180 -3.46 4.42 -1.72
N ALA A 181 -3.92 5.67 -1.78
CA ALA A 181 -3.77 6.51 -2.96
C ALA A 181 -2.31 6.95 -3.18
N ALA A 182 -1.60 7.35 -2.11
CA ALA A 182 -0.20 7.76 -2.20
C ALA A 182 0.71 6.64 -2.68
N GLU A 183 0.51 5.40 -2.20
CA GLU A 183 1.29 4.25 -2.63
C GLU A 183 1.03 3.84 -4.08
N CYS A 184 -0.15 4.11 -4.65
CA CYS A 184 -0.39 3.92 -6.07
C CYS A 184 0.30 4.99 -6.90
N LEU A 185 0.16 6.26 -6.49
CA LEU A 185 0.73 7.39 -7.24
C LEU A 185 2.26 7.42 -7.18
N ARG A 186 2.85 6.93 -6.09
CA ARG A 186 4.30 6.86 -5.92
C ARG A 186 5.03 6.23 -7.10
N TYR A 187 4.42 5.30 -7.78
CA TYR A 187 5.03 4.65 -8.95
C TYR A 187 5.27 5.61 -10.12
N ALA A 188 4.51 6.71 -10.19
CA ALA A 188 4.69 7.74 -11.22
C ALA A 188 5.74 8.81 -10.85
N GLN A 189 6.33 8.78 -9.65
CA GLN A 189 7.28 9.81 -9.20
C GLN A 189 8.58 9.88 -10.02
N GLY A 190 8.94 8.83 -10.74
CA GLY A 190 10.04 8.86 -11.69
C GLY A 190 9.82 9.85 -12.85
N HIS A 191 8.58 10.26 -13.10
CA HIS A 191 8.21 11.25 -14.11
C HIS A 191 7.96 12.63 -13.47
N ALA A 192 9.04 13.33 -13.15
CA ALA A 192 8.98 14.57 -12.38
C ALA A 192 8.15 15.67 -13.06
N THR A 193 8.16 15.78 -14.39
CA THR A 193 7.42 16.80 -15.14
C THR A 193 5.92 16.58 -15.08
N LEU A 194 5.43 15.33 -15.07
CA LEU A 194 4.00 15.04 -14.93
C LEU A 194 3.45 15.55 -13.61
N LEU A 195 4.11 15.24 -12.49
CA LEU A 195 3.64 15.69 -11.17
C LEU A 195 3.77 17.21 -10.98
N ALA A 196 4.66 17.88 -11.70
CA ALA A 196 4.79 19.33 -11.67
C ALA A 196 3.56 20.05 -12.26
N GLU A 197 2.81 19.38 -13.15
CA GLU A 197 1.54 19.90 -13.72
C GLU A 197 0.38 19.91 -12.69
N PHE A 198 0.54 19.18 -11.56
CA PHE A 198 -0.49 18.97 -10.54
C PHE A 198 0.04 19.33 -9.15
N PRO A 199 0.18 20.63 -8.83
CA PRO A 199 0.85 21.07 -7.62
C PRO A 199 0.17 20.70 -6.30
N ALA A 200 -1.17 20.58 -6.26
CA ALA A 200 -1.86 20.13 -5.06
C ALA A 200 -1.64 18.63 -4.82
N VAL A 201 -1.67 17.82 -5.88
CA VAL A 201 -1.35 16.38 -5.83
C VAL A 201 0.09 16.16 -5.39
N LYS A 202 1.03 16.92 -5.97
CA LYS A 202 2.45 16.84 -5.60
C LYS A 202 2.66 17.18 -4.13
N ARG A 203 2.14 18.31 -3.67
CA ARG A 203 2.21 18.73 -2.26
C ARG A 203 1.64 17.70 -1.30
N TRP A 204 0.46 17.15 -1.64
CA TRP A 204 -0.17 16.11 -0.83
C TRP A 204 0.68 14.84 -0.76
N LEU A 205 1.20 14.36 -1.88
CA LEU A 205 2.05 13.16 -1.92
C LEU A 205 3.34 13.35 -1.11
N GLU A 206 3.99 14.50 -1.26
CA GLU A 206 5.18 14.87 -0.46
C GLU A 206 4.86 14.92 1.03
N GLY A 207 3.71 15.50 1.41
CA GLY A 207 3.22 15.53 2.79
C GLY A 207 2.96 14.12 3.36
N CYS A 208 2.38 13.22 2.58
CA CYS A 208 2.21 11.81 2.96
C CYS A 208 3.57 11.14 3.21
N GLN A 209 4.53 11.37 2.33
CA GLN A 209 5.85 10.74 2.41
C GLN A 209 6.78 11.37 3.46
N ALA A 210 6.52 12.59 3.89
CA ALA A 210 7.24 13.23 4.98
C ALA A 210 6.88 12.67 6.37
N ARG A 211 5.84 11.83 6.46
CA ARG A 211 5.42 11.25 7.74
C ARG A 211 6.48 10.29 8.30
N PRO A 212 6.77 10.35 9.63
CA PRO A 212 7.78 9.48 10.24
C PRO A 212 7.54 7.99 9.99
N ALA A 213 6.29 7.54 10.00
CA ALA A 213 5.92 6.16 9.75
C ALA A 213 6.22 5.73 8.31
N PHE A 214 5.98 6.60 7.32
CA PHE A 214 6.39 6.33 5.94
C PHE A 214 7.90 6.22 5.84
N GLN A 215 8.65 7.15 6.43
CA GLN A 215 10.11 7.15 6.40
C GLN A 215 10.70 5.89 7.04
N ALA A 216 10.14 5.45 8.18
CA ALA A 216 10.56 4.21 8.84
C ALA A 216 10.28 2.97 7.96
N MET A 217 9.09 2.88 7.38
CA MET A 217 8.72 1.82 6.42
C MET A 217 9.64 1.84 5.20
N TRP A 218 9.90 3.04 4.66
CA TRP A 218 10.71 3.20 3.46
C TRP A 218 12.18 2.85 3.68
N ALA A 219 12.73 3.19 4.85
CA ALA A 219 14.08 2.77 5.23
C ALA A 219 14.24 1.24 5.23
N ARG A 220 13.23 0.51 5.72
CA ARG A 220 13.22 -0.97 5.66
C ARG A 220 13.17 -1.48 4.22
N ARG A 221 12.36 -0.83 3.36
CA ARG A 221 12.31 -1.16 1.92
C ARG A 221 13.66 -0.97 1.23
N LEU A 222 14.39 0.09 1.56
CA LEU A 222 15.72 0.35 0.99
C LEU A 222 16.77 -0.64 1.48
N ALA A 223 16.64 -1.12 2.71
CA ALA A 223 17.54 -2.10 3.31
C ALA A 223 17.32 -3.54 2.78
N GLU A 224 16.16 -3.84 2.17
CA GLU A 224 15.94 -5.15 1.55
C GLU A 224 16.82 -5.34 0.30
N PRO A 225 17.35 -6.54 0.06
CA PRO A 225 18.05 -6.87 -1.18
C PRO A 225 17.20 -6.57 -2.42
N ALA A 226 17.86 -6.19 -3.53
CA ALA A 226 17.20 -5.88 -4.78
C ALA A 226 16.55 -7.11 -5.43
#